data_8b67c509e59f8691519d169d42c6c6ba
#
_entry.id   8b67c509e59f8691519d169d42c6c6ba
#
_cell.length_a   1.000
_cell.length_b   1.000
_cell.length_c   1.000
_cell.angle_alpha   90.00
_cell.angle_beta   90.00
_cell.angle_gamma   90.00
#
_symmetry.space_group_name_H-M   'P 1'
#
loop_
_entity.id
_entity.type
_entity.pdbx_description
1 polymer ?
#
loop_
_entity_poly.entity_id
_entity_poly.type
_entity_poly.pdbx_seq_one_letter_code
_entity_poly.pdbx_strand_id
1 'polypeptide(L)'
;MKRLVIHIGTHKTGTTSVQEALERNRAALARRGAWYARTDREPHAHLPKHSSLARALRQGAAHAGAELSLLLDEFAASGCDTLVLSAEGFSELGAESLAPLRALSDDFRVEVVCFLRRPDLFAEALWNQFCREGRERRTIRDFVRAKGVRARLRYATLLDAWSDFATVRAADFDTARKTGLLRAFADLAGIDMPESIDVHGNPSPSMNCAAALALLNRSGEAYDMERIIAAFRSDTRRHALGRALRAELLEHTAGEQARLARDHGVTFDDTLPDEPRAPLLRPDPDALARALAHLSRPAPLARPREGLRAFLAGQKSGAE
;
A
#
# COMPACT_ATOMS: atom_id res chain seq x y z
N MET A 1 14.59 20.08 19.71
CA MET A 1 14.00 20.09 18.36
C MET A 1 12.98 18.97 18.30
N LYS A 2 11.75 19.23 17.89
CA LYS A 2 10.70 18.23 17.72
C LYS A 2 11.05 17.26 16.61
N ARG A 3 10.46 16.05 16.65
CA ARG A 3 10.69 15.01 15.63
C ARG A 3 9.48 14.89 14.71
N LEU A 4 9.76 14.68 13.42
CA LEU A 4 8.74 14.31 12.43
C LEU A 4 9.13 12.96 11.82
N VAL A 5 8.39 11.92 12.16
CA VAL A 5 8.56 10.56 11.60
C VAL A 5 7.58 10.36 10.47
N ILE A 6 8.08 10.11 9.27
CA ILE A 6 7.28 9.88 8.07
C ILE A 6 7.45 8.44 7.60
N HIS A 7 6.42 7.61 7.78
CA HIS A 7 6.38 6.27 7.20
C HIS A 7 5.92 6.36 5.75
N ILE A 8 6.88 6.23 4.84
CA ILE A 8 6.62 6.35 3.39
C ILE A 8 6.22 5.04 2.73
N GLY A 9 5.87 4.02 3.46
CA GLY A 9 5.60 2.66 3.08
C GLY A 9 5.44 2.42 1.58
N THR A 10 6.29 1.58 0.99
CA THR A 10 6.02 1.11 -0.37
C THR A 10 4.79 0.19 -0.36
N HIS A 11 4.08 0.09 -1.48
CA HIS A 11 2.96 -0.84 -1.57
C HIS A 11 3.37 -2.26 -1.19
N LYS A 12 2.49 -3.03 -0.58
CA LYS A 12 2.69 -4.46 -0.24
C LYS A 12 3.81 -4.75 0.75
N THR A 13 4.10 -3.80 1.63
CA THR A 13 5.06 -3.93 2.74
C THR A 13 4.39 -3.80 4.12
N GLY A 14 3.13 -4.23 4.24
CA GLY A 14 2.42 -4.26 5.52
C GLY A 14 2.00 -2.89 6.06
N THR A 15 1.97 -1.87 5.22
CA THR A 15 1.61 -0.48 5.58
C THR A 15 0.27 -0.40 6.31
N THR A 16 -0.75 -1.14 5.85
CA THR A 16 -2.05 -1.21 6.51
C THR A 16 -1.93 -1.68 7.96
N SER A 17 -1.15 -2.73 8.22
CA SER A 17 -0.92 -3.26 9.57
C SER A 17 -0.27 -2.22 10.49
N VAL A 18 0.73 -1.50 9.99
CA VAL A 18 1.39 -0.41 10.73
C VAL A 18 0.40 0.72 11.03
N GLN A 19 -0.38 1.14 10.04
CA GLN A 19 -1.36 2.23 10.18
C GLN A 19 -2.48 1.88 11.17
N GLU A 20 -3.03 0.67 11.08
CA GLU A 20 -4.03 0.18 12.03
C GLU A 20 -3.48 0.10 13.46
N ALA A 21 -2.23 -0.34 13.60
CA ALA A 21 -1.55 -0.40 14.89
C ALA A 21 -1.35 0.99 15.49
N LEU A 22 -0.88 1.95 14.70
CA LEU A 22 -0.72 3.35 15.13
C LEU A 22 -2.06 3.94 15.55
N GLU A 23 -3.12 3.73 14.77
CA GLU A 23 -4.46 4.24 15.07
C GLU A 23 -5.03 3.66 16.36
N ARG A 24 -5.02 2.33 16.52
CA ARG A 24 -5.54 1.66 17.72
C ARG A 24 -4.82 2.07 18.99
N ASN A 25 -3.55 2.45 18.88
CA ASN A 25 -2.70 2.81 20.01
C ASN A 25 -2.48 4.31 20.16
N ARG A 26 -3.19 5.16 19.42
CA ARG A 26 -3.02 6.62 19.41
C ARG A 26 -2.91 7.22 20.83
N ALA A 27 -3.83 6.87 21.73
CA ALA A 27 -3.82 7.37 23.10
C ALA A 27 -2.61 6.87 23.92
N ALA A 28 -2.16 5.64 23.69
CA ALA A 28 -0.98 5.09 24.36
C ALA A 28 0.30 5.72 23.83
N LEU A 29 0.40 5.93 22.52
CA LEU A 29 1.51 6.64 21.88
C LEU A 29 1.60 8.09 22.37
N ALA A 30 0.49 8.80 22.46
CA ALA A 30 0.45 10.18 22.98
C ALA A 30 1.00 10.27 24.41
N ARG A 31 0.63 9.34 25.31
CA ARG A 31 1.20 9.28 26.67
C ARG A 31 2.71 9.03 26.70
N ARG A 32 3.28 8.53 25.60
CA ARG A 32 4.71 8.26 25.41
C ARG A 32 5.40 9.30 24.51
N GLY A 33 4.73 10.44 24.27
CA GLY A 33 5.27 11.58 23.54
C GLY A 33 5.19 11.48 22.02
N ALA A 34 4.52 10.45 21.45
CA ALA A 34 4.35 10.30 20.01
C ALA A 34 2.89 10.52 19.59
N TRP A 35 2.66 11.47 18.68
CA TRP A 35 1.35 11.80 18.14
C TRP A 35 1.18 11.24 16.73
N TYR A 36 0.29 10.27 16.57
CA TYR A 36 -0.19 9.86 15.25
C TYR A 36 -1.33 10.76 14.84
N ALA A 37 -1.09 11.68 13.91
CA ALA A 37 -2.08 12.70 13.53
C ALA A 37 -3.38 12.07 12.99
N ARG A 38 -4.50 12.77 13.14
CA ARG A 38 -5.81 12.27 12.73
C ARG A 38 -5.92 12.20 11.22
N THR A 39 -6.54 11.11 10.76
CA THR A 39 -6.68 10.78 9.34
C THR A 39 -8.14 10.76 8.89
N ASP A 40 -9.07 11.03 9.78
CA ASP A 40 -10.52 10.96 9.62
C ASP A 40 -11.13 12.12 8.82
N ARG A 41 -10.27 12.94 8.18
CA ARG A 41 -10.68 14.07 7.33
C ARG A 41 -11.06 13.66 5.91
N GLU A 42 -10.78 12.41 5.52
CA GLU A 42 -11.17 11.90 4.20
C GLU A 42 -12.56 11.25 4.25
N PRO A 43 -13.51 11.64 3.39
CA PRO A 43 -14.88 11.12 3.40
C PRO A 43 -14.99 9.60 3.20
N HIS A 44 -13.92 8.97 2.74
CA HIS A 44 -13.86 7.53 2.42
C HIS A 44 -12.71 6.81 3.15
N ALA A 45 -12.17 7.41 4.21
CA ALA A 45 -11.04 6.87 4.94
C ALA A 45 -11.48 5.69 5.83
N HIS A 46 -11.63 4.52 5.22
CA HIS A 46 -11.71 3.26 5.98
C HIS A 46 -10.37 2.85 6.59
N LEU A 47 -9.29 3.54 6.22
CA LEU A 47 -7.93 3.27 6.66
C LEU A 47 -7.31 4.51 7.29
N PRO A 48 -6.70 4.36 8.47
CA PRO A 48 -6.09 5.45 9.22
C PRO A 48 -4.75 5.88 8.61
N LYS A 49 -4.77 6.57 7.46
CA LYS A 49 -3.59 6.99 6.69
C LYS A 49 -3.68 8.43 6.22
N HIS A 50 -2.53 9.08 5.99
CA HIS A 50 -2.42 10.48 5.55
C HIS A 50 -2.42 10.61 4.01
N SER A 51 -3.37 9.97 3.32
CA SER A 51 -3.45 10.02 1.86
C SER A 51 -3.86 11.39 1.33
N SER A 52 -4.62 12.18 2.10
CA SER A 52 -4.96 13.57 1.79
C SER A 52 -3.68 14.41 1.65
N LEU A 53 -2.77 14.33 2.62
CA LEU A 53 -1.49 15.02 2.53
C LEU A 53 -0.66 14.56 1.33
N ALA A 54 -0.55 13.25 1.09
CA ALA A 54 0.19 12.73 -0.07
C ALA A 54 -0.41 13.21 -1.41
N ARG A 55 -1.73 13.38 -1.48
CA ARG A 55 -2.44 13.94 -2.63
C ARG A 55 -2.17 15.44 -2.76
N ALA A 56 -2.28 16.17 -1.67
CA ALA A 56 -2.05 17.62 -1.62
C ALA A 56 -0.61 17.98 -2.04
N LEU A 57 0.39 17.21 -1.60
CA LEU A 57 1.79 17.35 -2.01
C LEU A 57 1.98 17.19 -3.54
N ARG A 58 1.24 16.26 -4.17
CA ARG A 58 1.25 16.13 -5.64
C ARG A 58 0.53 17.27 -6.37
N GLN A 59 -0.43 17.91 -5.72
CA GLN A 59 -1.17 19.05 -6.28
C GLN A 59 -0.41 20.40 -6.15
N GLY A 60 0.65 20.43 -5.35
CA GLY A 60 1.53 21.57 -5.21
C GLY A 60 1.50 22.23 -3.83
N ALA A 61 2.39 23.20 -3.63
CA ALA A 61 2.70 23.77 -2.33
C ALA A 61 1.50 24.40 -1.59
N ALA A 62 0.58 25.07 -2.31
CA ALA A 62 -0.59 25.69 -1.68
C ALA A 62 -1.52 24.66 -1.03
N HIS A 63 -1.83 23.54 -1.73
CA HIS A 63 -2.65 22.47 -1.21
C HIS A 63 -1.95 21.74 -0.05
N ALA A 64 -0.65 21.48 -0.21
CA ALA A 64 0.17 20.86 0.83
C ALA A 64 0.23 21.73 2.09
N GLY A 65 0.37 23.05 1.96
CA GLY A 65 0.41 23.99 3.08
C GLY A 65 -0.85 23.96 3.92
N ALA A 66 -2.02 23.92 3.29
CA ALA A 66 -3.30 23.83 4.01
C ALA A 66 -3.42 22.53 4.82
N GLU A 67 -3.08 21.37 4.22
CA GLU A 67 -3.09 20.08 4.93
C GLU A 67 -2.04 20.03 6.05
N LEU A 68 -0.83 20.50 5.80
CA LEU A 68 0.22 20.53 6.80
C LEU A 68 -0.15 21.44 7.98
N SER A 69 -0.72 22.63 7.75
CA SER A 69 -1.17 23.52 8.83
C SER A 69 -2.12 22.79 9.79
N LEU A 70 -3.13 22.10 9.26
CA LEU A 70 -4.08 21.34 10.07
C LEU A 70 -3.42 20.24 10.92
N LEU A 71 -2.45 19.51 10.34
CA LEU A 71 -1.72 18.46 11.06
C LEU A 71 -0.77 19.03 12.12
N LEU A 72 -0.13 20.16 11.84
CA LEU A 72 0.78 20.83 12.76
C LEU A 72 0.03 21.49 13.92
N ASP A 73 -1.14 22.10 13.68
CA ASP A 73 -2.00 22.67 14.74
C ASP A 73 -2.49 21.56 15.68
N GLU A 74 -2.92 20.43 15.13
CA GLU A 74 -3.30 19.27 15.92
C GLU A 74 -2.13 18.72 16.75
N PHE A 75 -0.94 18.63 16.14
CA PHE A 75 0.27 18.21 16.83
C PHE A 75 0.67 19.18 17.94
N ALA A 76 0.60 20.49 17.69
CA ALA A 76 0.89 21.50 18.71
C ALA A 76 -0.03 21.38 19.92
N ALA A 77 -1.32 21.12 19.69
CA ALA A 77 -2.31 20.92 20.74
C ALA A 77 -2.12 19.60 21.53
N SER A 78 -1.43 18.62 20.97
CA SER A 78 -1.20 17.31 21.62
C SER A 78 -0.21 17.36 22.79
N GLY A 79 0.69 18.33 22.80
CA GLY A 79 1.79 18.42 23.77
C GLY A 79 2.90 17.37 23.57
N CYS A 80 2.87 16.59 22.50
CA CYS A 80 3.87 15.57 22.18
C CYS A 80 5.11 16.16 21.53
N ASP A 81 6.22 15.42 21.55
CA ASP A 81 7.50 15.81 20.95
C ASP A 81 7.75 15.16 19.58
N THR A 82 7.02 14.09 19.25
CA THR A 82 7.15 13.34 18.00
C THR A 82 5.83 13.32 17.24
N LEU A 83 5.82 13.89 16.03
CA LEU A 83 4.71 13.74 15.07
C LEU A 83 4.96 12.52 14.17
N VAL A 84 3.96 11.66 14.02
CA VAL A 84 4.04 10.48 13.15
C VAL A 84 3.02 10.61 12.02
N LEU A 85 3.49 10.51 10.79
CA LEU A 85 2.69 10.49 9.56
C LEU A 85 2.92 9.18 8.81
N SER A 86 1.89 8.63 8.18
CA SER A 86 2.01 7.41 7.37
C SER A 86 1.09 7.43 6.15
N ALA A 87 1.65 7.26 4.96
CA ALA A 87 0.89 7.00 3.74
C ALA A 87 1.76 6.28 2.70
N GLU A 88 1.17 5.34 1.97
CA GLU A 88 1.83 4.69 0.81
C GLU A 88 2.12 5.69 -0.31
N GLY A 89 1.25 6.69 -0.48
CA GLY A 89 1.39 7.74 -1.48
C GLY A 89 2.65 8.60 -1.34
N PHE A 90 3.29 8.61 -0.18
CA PHE A 90 4.57 9.31 0.01
C PHE A 90 5.71 8.67 -0.79
N SER A 91 5.69 7.35 -0.99
CA SER A 91 6.68 6.65 -1.82
C SER A 91 6.56 6.94 -3.33
N GLU A 92 5.51 7.63 -3.74
CA GLU A 92 5.26 7.98 -5.14
C GLU A 92 5.54 9.47 -5.44
N LEU A 93 6.02 10.23 -4.45
CA LEU A 93 6.32 11.65 -4.60
C LEU A 93 7.65 11.86 -5.34
N GLY A 94 7.65 12.78 -6.30
CA GLY A 94 8.88 13.28 -6.92
C GLY A 94 9.53 14.36 -6.05
N ALA A 95 10.79 14.70 -6.32
CA ALA A 95 11.58 15.65 -5.55
C ALA A 95 10.89 17.04 -5.37
N GLU A 96 10.22 17.53 -6.41
CA GLU A 96 9.48 18.80 -6.37
C GLU A 96 8.32 18.75 -5.36
N SER A 97 7.60 17.62 -5.30
CA SER A 97 6.50 17.42 -4.36
C SER A 97 6.95 17.32 -2.90
N LEU A 98 8.24 17.09 -2.64
CA LEU A 98 8.81 17.01 -1.31
C LEU A 98 9.18 18.40 -0.73
N ALA A 99 9.19 19.47 -1.52
CA ALA A 99 9.59 20.80 -1.08
C ALA A 99 8.85 21.29 0.19
N PRO A 100 7.52 21.11 0.34
CA PRO A 100 6.83 21.54 1.58
C PRO A 100 7.26 20.74 2.81
N LEU A 101 7.62 19.46 2.65
CA LEU A 101 8.14 18.62 3.76
C LEU A 101 9.59 18.97 4.08
N ARG A 102 10.38 19.31 3.08
CA ARG A 102 11.76 19.79 3.25
C ARG A 102 11.79 21.08 4.08
N ALA A 103 10.87 22.01 3.86
CA ALA A 103 10.77 23.24 4.65
C ALA A 103 10.54 22.97 6.15
N LEU A 104 9.97 21.83 6.52
CA LEU A 104 9.81 21.45 7.93
C LEU A 104 11.11 21.06 8.61
N SER A 105 12.20 20.81 7.87
CA SER A 105 13.51 20.47 8.47
C SER A 105 14.16 21.61 9.25
N ASP A 106 13.66 22.83 9.10
CA ASP A 106 14.10 23.99 9.90
C ASP A 106 13.59 23.90 11.35
N ASP A 107 12.39 23.32 11.55
CA ASP A 107 11.72 23.23 12.85
C ASP A 107 11.74 21.80 13.44
N PHE A 108 11.88 20.79 12.58
CA PHE A 108 11.81 19.37 12.95
C PHE A 108 13.06 18.61 12.55
N ARG A 109 13.45 17.66 13.38
CA ARG A 109 14.30 16.55 12.93
C ARG A 109 13.43 15.59 12.13
N VAL A 110 13.55 15.63 10.81
CA VAL A 110 12.78 14.78 9.90
C VAL A 110 13.43 13.41 9.78
N GLU A 111 12.66 12.37 10.03
CA GLU A 111 13.07 10.97 9.94
C GLU A 111 12.09 10.23 9.04
N VAL A 112 12.62 9.47 8.09
CA VAL A 112 11.83 8.67 7.16
C VAL A 112 12.00 7.20 7.47
N VAL A 113 10.88 6.47 7.58
CA VAL A 113 10.87 5.03 7.80
C VAL A 113 10.24 4.34 6.59
N CYS A 114 10.93 3.31 6.08
CA CYS A 114 10.51 2.60 4.90
C CYS A 114 10.78 1.09 5.03
N PHE A 115 9.78 0.28 4.67
CA PHE A 115 10.00 -1.13 4.37
C PHE A 115 10.02 -1.32 2.87
N LEU A 116 11.03 -2.04 2.41
CA LEU A 116 11.22 -2.37 1.00
C LEU A 116 11.06 -3.88 0.82
N ARG A 117 10.64 -4.30 -0.33
CA ARG A 117 10.49 -5.70 -0.64
C ARG A 117 11.31 -6.05 -1.87
N ARG A 118 11.90 -7.25 -1.90
CA ARG A 118 12.68 -7.67 -3.06
C ARG A 118 11.88 -7.42 -4.36
N PRO A 119 12.50 -6.83 -5.40
CA PRO A 119 11.80 -6.32 -6.57
C PRO A 119 10.83 -7.28 -7.25
N ASP A 120 11.19 -8.56 -7.35
CA ASP A 120 10.37 -9.60 -7.95
C ASP A 120 9.13 -9.93 -7.11
N LEU A 121 9.29 -10.03 -5.78
CA LEU A 121 8.19 -10.29 -4.84
C LEU A 121 7.26 -9.07 -4.73
N PHE A 122 7.84 -7.87 -4.78
CA PHE A 122 7.05 -6.64 -4.84
C PHE A 122 6.20 -6.58 -6.11
N ALA A 123 6.79 -6.84 -7.28
CA ALA A 123 6.10 -6.80 -8.55
C ALA A 123 4.94 -7.80 -8.62
N GLU A 124 5.14 -9.04 -8.14
CA GLU A 124 4.07 -10.04 -8.03
C GLU A 124 2.93 -9.57 -7.13
N ALA A 125 3.26 -9.04 -5.96
CA ALA A 125 2.26 -8.58 -5.00
C ALA A 125 1.49 -7.35 -5.50
N LEU A 126 2.16 -6.43 -6.22
CA LEU A 126 1.54 -5.25 -6.81
C LEU A 126 0.61 -5.64 -7.97
N TRP A 127 1.03 -6.57 -8.83
CA TRP A 127 0.19 -7.09 -9.89
C TRP A 127 -1.09 -7.73 -9.35
N ASN A 128 -0.97 -8.59 -8.34
CA ASN A 128 -2.12 -9.22 -7.67
C ASN A 128 -3.09 -8.15 -7.12
N GLN A 129 -2.57 -7.11 -6.47
CA GLN A 129 -3.39 -6.01 -5.96
C GLN A 129 -4.14 -5.29 -7.08
N PHE A 130 -3.43 -4.90 -8.16
CA PHE A 130 -4.05 -4.15 -9.26
C PHE A 130 -5.06 -4.99 -10.04
N CYS A 131 -4.86 -6.31 -10.15
CA CYS A 131 -5.88 -7.21 -10.69
C CYS A 131 -7.15 -7.18 -9.85
N ARG A 132 -7.03 -7.26 -8.53
CA ARG A 132 -8.14 -7.21 -7.59
C ARG A 132 -8.86 -5.85 -7.56
N GLU A 133 -8.14 -4.77 -7.80
CA GLU A 133 -8.71 -3.42 -7.88
C GLU A 133 -9.37 -3.11 -9.23
N GLY A 134 -9.43 -4.07 -10.17
CA GLY A 134 -9.97 -3.85 -11.51
C GLY A 134 -9.07 -3.02 -12.44
N ARG A 135 -7.88 -2.64 -11.98
CA ARG A 135 -6.96 -1.69 -12.66
C ARG A 135 -6.02 -2.37 -13.63
N GLU A 136 -5.72 -3.65 -13.44
CA GLU A 136 -4.76 -4.39 -14.28
C GLU A 136 -5.45 -5.37 -15.21
N ARG A 137 -5.07 -5.31 -16.50
CA ARG A 137 -5.60 -6.10 -17.61
C ARG A 137 -4.53 -6.91 -18.32
N ARG A 138 -3.26 -6.62 -18.03
CA ARG A 138 -2.09 -7.26 -18.67
C ARG A 138 -1.72 -8.57 -18.00
N THR A 139 -1.00 -9.40 -18.73
CA THR A 139 -0.32 -10.54 -18.10
C THR A 139 0.75 -10.05 -17.13
N ILE A 140 1.15 -10.89 -16.18
CA ILE A 140 2.25 -10.54 -15.27
C ILE A 140 3.54 -10.23 -16.04
N ARG A 141 3.80 -10.91 -17.16
CA ARG A 141 4.96 -10.67 -18.04
C ARG A 141 4.98 -9.23 -18.56
N ASP A 142 3.86 -8.77 -19.09
CA ASP A 142 3.75 -7.42 -19.66
C ASP A 142 3.74 -6.36 -18.56
N PHE A 143 3.16 -6.69 -17.42
CA PHE A 143 3.13 -5.82 -16.25
C PHE A 143 4.54 -5.50 -15.74
N VAL A 144 5.38 -6.51 -15.47
CA VAL A 144 6.72 -6.28 -14.91
C VAL A 144 7.68 -5.56 -15.87
N ARG A 145 7.38 -5.56 -17.16
CA ARG A 145 8.13 -4.84 -18.19
C ARG A 145 7.67 -3.40 -18.39
N ALA A 146 6.53 -3.01 -17.81
CA ALA A 146 6.00 -1.68 -17.97
C ALA A 146 6.86 -0.63 -17.26
N LYS A 147 7.13 0.50 -17.93
CA LYS A 147 7.98 1.60 -17.42
C LYS A 147 7.54 2.05 -16.02
N GLY A 148 6.22 2.22 -15.78
CA GLY A 148 5.69 2.65 -14.51
C GLY A 148 5.92 1.65 -13.37
N VAL A 149 5.95 0.34 -13.67
CA VAL A 149 6.28 -0.70 -12.68
C VAL A 149 7.78 -0.67 -12.38
N ARG A 150 8.62 -0.63 -13.42
CA ARG A 150 10.08 -0.56 -13.27
C ARG A 150 10.53 0.69 -12.52
N ALA A 151 9.86 1.83 -12.74
CA ALA A 151 10.13 3.05 -11.98
C ALA A 151 9.91 2.88 -10.47
N ARG A 152 8.89 2.11 -10.06
CA ARG A 152 8.63 1.83 -8.64
C ARG A 152 9.67 0.91 -7.96
N LEU A 153 10.53 0.27 -8.74
CA LEU A 153 11.59 -0.60 -8.24
C LEU A 153 12.94 0.14 -8.03
N ARG A 154 12.96 1.45 -8.31
CA ARG A 154 14.15 2.29 -8.13
C ARG A 154 14.26 2.78 -6.68
N TYR A 155 14.48 1.84 -5.80
CA TYR A 155 14.44 2.10 -4.34
C TYR A 155 15.54 3.05 -3.86
N ALA A 156 16.77 2.89 -4.34
CA ALA A 156 17.84 3.81 -3.99
C ALA A 156 17.50 5.24 -4.45
N THR A 157 17.03 5.41 -5.69
CA THR A 157 16.56 6.70 -6.20
C THR A 157 15.42 7.30 -5.36
N LEU A 158 14.49 6.47 -4.89
CA LEU A 158 13.42 6.90 -3.99
C LEU A 158 14.00 7.43 -2.68
N LEU A 159 14.86 6.65 -2.02
CA LEU A 159 15.41 7.00 -0.71
C LEU A 159 16.35 8.20 -0.79
N ASP A 160 17.12 8.33 -1.86
CA ASP A 160 18.01 9.48 -2.08
C ASP A 160 17.24 10.81 -2.07
N ALA A 161 16.06 10.85 -2.72
CA ALA A 161 15.23 12.07 -2.74
C ALA A 161 14.78 12.52 -1.33
N TRP A 162 14.62 11.58 -0.40
CA TRP A 162 14.31 11.87 0.99
C TRP A 162 15.57 12.18 1.82
N SER A 163 16.69 11.53 1.50
CA SER A 163 17.95 11.70 2.22
C SER A 163 18.55 13.11 2.10
N ASP A 164 18.12 13.87 1.11
CA ASP A 164 18.53 15.28 0.94
C ASP A 164 18.18 16.16 2.14
N PHE A 165 17.17 15.81 2.94
CA PHE A 165 16.70 16.64 4.06
C PHE A 165 16.25 15.85 5.29
N ALA A 166 16.25 14.53 5.22
CA ALA A 166 15.77 13.64 6.28
C ALA A 166 16.76 12.53 6.58
N THR A 167 16.75 12.03 7.81
CA THR A 167 17.41 10.77 8.15
C THR A 167 16.55 9.61 7.69
N VAL A 168 17.02 8.85 6.68
CA VAL A 168 16.27 7.70 6.13
C VAL A 168 16.69 6.41 6.81
N ARG A 169 15.70 5.64 7.28
CA ARG A 169 15.88 4.28 7.83
C ARG A 169 14.99 3.32 7.06
N ALA A 170 15.60 2.39 6.38
CA ALA A 170 14.91 1.38 5.59
C ALA A 170 15.30 -0.04 6.01
N ALA A 171 14.38 -0.99 5.81
CA ALA A 171 14.62 -2.40 6.08
C ALA A 171 13.91 -3.30 5.08
N ASP A 172 14.40 -4.56 4.95
CA ASP A 172 13.71 -5.59 4.20
C ASP A 172 12.39 -6.00 4.89
N PHE A 173 11.29 -5.89 4.16
CA PHE A 173 9.95 -6.23 4.65
C PHE A 173 9.81 -7.71 5.01
N ASP A 174 10.33 -8.61 4.17
CA ASP A 174 10.10 -10.04 4.38
C ASP A 174 10.88 -10.53 5.62
N THR A 175 12.03 -9.95 5.92
CA THR A 175 12.77 -10.15 7.18
C THR A 175 12.01 -9.54 8.36
N ALA A 176 11.61 -8.28 8.27
CA ALA A 176 10.85 -7.62 9.33
C ALA A 176 9.53 -8.35 9.66
N ARG A 177 8.86 -8.90 8.65
CA ARG A 177 7.65 -9.71 8.84
C ARG A 177 7.91 -11.01 9.61
N LYS A 178 9.04 -11.65 9.38
CA LYS A 178 9.43 -12.90 10.08
C LYS A 178 9.72 -12.66 11.56
N THR A 179 10.29 -11.49 11.88
CA THR A 179 10.74 -11.13 13.24
C THR A 179 9.73 -10.30 14.03
N GLY A 180 8.64 -9.86 13.39
CA GLY A 180 7.62 -9.00 13.97
C GLY A 180 7.62 -7.61 13.36
N LEU A 181 6.76 -7.40 12.34
CA LEU A 181 6.70 -6.16 11.55
C LEU A 181 6.50 -4.90 12.41
N LEU A 182 5.60 -4.95 13.39
CA LEU A 182 5.28 -3.79 14.21
C LEU A 182 6.41 -3.42 15.16
N ARG A 183 7.11 -4.41 15.68
CA ARG A 183 8.33 -4.19 16.48
C ARG A 183 9.43 -3.59 15.61
N ALA A 184 9.68 -4.16 14.44
CA ALA A 184 10.66 -3.60 13.49
C ALA A 184 10.32 -2.16 13.10
N PHE A 185 9.04 -1.84 12.93
CA PHE A 185 8.60 -0.47 12.68
C PHE A 185 8.89 0.44 13.89
N ALA A 186 8.54 0.02 15.09
CA ALA A 186 8.80 0.79 16.32
C ALA A 186 10.29 1.08 16.50
N ASP A 187 11.13 0.08 16.28
CA ASP A 187 12.61 0.18 16.37
C ASP A 187 13.15 1.17 15.31
N LEU A 188 12.72 1.05 14.04
CA LEU A 188 13.12 1.97 12.98
C LEU A 188 12.66 3.39 13.21
N ALA A 189 11.42 3.57 13.68
CA ALA A 189 10.83 4.87 13.95
C ALA A 189 11.33 5.49 15.27
N GLY A 190 11.98 4.70 16.13
CA GLY A 190 12.40 5.13 17.45
C GLY A 190 11.22 5.62 18.29
N ILE A 191 10.09 4.90 18.23
CA ILE A 191 8.88 5.18 19.01
C ILE A 191 8.56 4.02 19.93
N ASP A 192 8.08 4.31 21.13
CA ASP A 192 7.67 3.29 22.10
C ASP A 192 6.22 2.84 21.79
N MET A 193 6.09 1.71 21.10
CA MET A 193 4.77 1.10 20.81
C MET A 193 4.41 0.05 21.86
N PRO A 194 3.13 -0.07 22.25
CA PRO A 194 2.67 -1.17 23.12
C PRO A 194 2.92 -2.54 22.50
N GLU A 195 3.33 -3.53 23.31
CA GLU A 195 3.73 -4.88 22.82
C GLU A 195 2.58 -5.71 22.24
N SER A 196 1.33 -5.44 22.59
CA SER A 196 0.19 -6.27 22.22
C SER A 196 -0.59 -5.69 21.05
N ILE A 197 -0.18 -6.03 19.82
CA ILE A 197 -0.97 -5.69 18.64
C ILE A 197 -1.03 -6.90 17.73
N ASP A 198 -2.11 -7.68 17.88
CA ASP A 198 -2.49 -8.66 16.86
C ASP A 198 -3.12 -7.93 15.66
N VAL A 199 -2.37 -7.82 14.58
CA VAL A 199 -2.91 -7.36 13.30
C VAL A 199 -3.09 -8.57 12.40
N HIS A 200 -4.31 -8.99 12.20
CA HIS A 200 -4.65 -10.06 11.29
C HIS A 200 -4.60 -9.53 9.86
N GLY A 201 -3.50 -9.81 9.17
CA GLY A 201 -3.40 -9.48 7.75
C GLY A 201 -4.38 -10.32 6.92
N ASN A 202 -5.20 -9.67 6.11
CA ASN A 202 -6.01 -10.37 5.10
C ASN A 202 -5.08 -11.02 4.07
N PRO A 203 -5.10 -12.36 3.91
CA PRO A 203 -4.27 -13.01 2.93
C PRO A 203 -4.64 -12.55 1.51
N SER A 204 -3.62 -12.28 0.71
CA SER A 204 -3.85 -11.97 -0.71
C SER A 204 -4.41 -13.20 -1.44
N PRO A 205 -5.30 -13.03 -2.43
CA PRO A 205 -5.72 -14.11 -3.31
C PRO A 205 -4.53 -14.82 -3.98
N SER A 206 -4.76 -16.04 -4.44
CA SER A 206 -3.74 -16.80 -5.17
C SER A 206 -3.34 -16.11 -6.48
N MET A 207 -2.18 -16.47 -7.04
CA MET A 207 -1.74 -15.91 -8.32
C MET A 207 -2.58 -16.38 -9.51
N ASN A 208 -3.22 -17.57 -9.42
CA ASN A 208 -4.19 -17.99 -10.42
C ASN A 208 -5.47 -17.15 -10.34
N CYS A 209 -5.93 -16.82 -9.14
CA CYS A 209 -7.04 -15.87 -8.96
C CYS A 209 -6.71 -14.51 -9.57
N ALA A 210 -5.52 -13.97 -9.31
CA ALA A 210 -5.09 -12.70 -9.91
C ALA A 210 -5.05 -12.77 -11.45
N ALA A 211 -4.59 -13.89 -12.01
CA ALA A 211 -4.59 -14.09 -13.47
C ALA A 211 -6.03 -14.12 -14.04
N ALA A 212 -6.95 -14.78 -13.37
CA ALA A 212 -8.36 -14.81 -13.75
C ALA A 212 -8.98 -13.40 -13.69
N LEU A 213 -8.71 -12.65 -12.63
CA LEU A 213 -9.17 -11.25 -12.51
C LEU A 213 -8.60 -10.36 -13.60
N ALA A 214 -7.31 -10.49 -13.97
CA ALA A 214 -6.72 -9.73 -15.07
C ALA A 214 -7.42 -10.00 -16.41
N LEU A 215 -7.81 -11.25 -16.67
CA LEU A 215 -8.58 -11.64 -17.86
C LEU A 215 -9.98 -11.04 -17.85
N LEU A 216 -10.69 -11.11 -16.72
CA LEU A 216 -12.02 -10.50 -16.56
C LEU A 216 -11.96 -8.98 -16.69
N ASN A 217 -10.98 -8.33 -16.09
CA ASN A 217 -10.76 -6.90 -16.25
C ASN A 217 -10.55 -6.51 -17.72
N ARG A 218 -9.88 -7.38 -18.50
CA ARG A 218 -9.64 -7.14 -19.92
C ARG A 218 -10.89 -7.32 -20.77
N SER A 219 -11.76 -8.29 -20.44
CA SER A 219 -13.02 -8.50 -21.19
C SER A 219 -13.97 -7.31 -21.08
N GLY A 220 -13.87 -6.52 -20.00
CA GLY A 220 -14.78 -5.41 -19.73
C GLY A 220 -16.17 -5.84 -19.26
N GLU A 221 -16.42 -7.13 -19.06
CA GLU A 221 -17.68 -7.64 -18.54
C GLU A 221 -17.78 -7.40 -17.02
N ALA A 222 -18.99 -7.12 -16.55
CA ALA A 222 -19.24 -7.02 -15.11
C ALA A 222 -19.16 -8.40 -14.45
N TYR A 223 -18.46 -8.49 -13.33
CA TYR A 223 -18.33 -9.70 -12.54
C TYR A 223 -18.37 -9.41 -11.04
N ASP A 224 -18.69 -10.43 -10.25
CA ASP A 224 -18.65 -10.38 -8.80
C ASP A 224 -17.26 -10.86 -8.33
N MET A 225 -16.44 -9.91 -7.88
CA MET A 225 -15.08 -10.18 -7.44
C MET A 225 -15.01 -11.14 -6.27
N GLU A 226 -15.92 -11.03 -5.29
CA GLU A 226 -15.89 -11.89 -4.11
C GLU A 226 -16.17 -13.34 -4.47
N ARG A 227 -17.09 -13.57 -5.42
CA ARG A 227 -17.35 -14.92 -5.96
C ARG A 227 -16.14 -15.50 -6.69
N ILE A 228 -15.43 -14.69 -7.48
CA ILE A 228 -14.20 -15.12 -8.12
C ILE A 228 -13.15 -15.50 -7.07
N ILE A 229 -12.90 -14.63 -6.09
CA ILE A 229 -11.95 -14.93 -5.00
C ILE A 229 -12.36 -16.19 -4.24
N ALA A 230 -13.66 -16.38 -3.96
CA ALA A 230 -14.16 -17.56 -3.29
C ALA A 230 -13.94 -18.84 -4.11
N ALA A 231 -14.10 -18.79 -5.44
CA ALA A 231 -13.83 -19.93 -6.33
C ALA A 231 -12.36 -20.38 -6.30
N PHE A 232 -11.43 -19.47 -6.02
CA PHE A 232 -10.00 -19.77 -5.89
C PHE A 232 -9.53 -19.97 -4.44
N ARG A 233 -10.43 -20.11 -3.46
CA ARG A 233 -10.07 -20.19 -2.03
C ARG A 233 -9.14 -21.36 -1.71
N SER A 234 -9.28 -22.49 -2.39
CA SER A 234 -8.42 -23.67 -2.22
C SER A 234 -7.10 -23.58 -3.01
N ASP A 235 -6.94 -22.61 -3.87
CA ASP A 235 -5.70 -22.44 -4.64
C ASP A 235 -4.63 -21.76 -3.78
N THR A 236 -3.53 -22.46 -3.59
CA THR A 236 -2.41 -22.05 -2.74
C THR A 236 -1.26 -21.40 -3.50
N ARG A 237 -1.40 -21.18 -4.81
CA ARG A 237 -0.31 -20.63 -5.63
C ARG A 237 0.10 -19.22 -5.20
N ARG A 238 1.36 -19.09 -4.76
CA ARG A 238 1.92 -17.85 -4.24
C ARG A 238 2.75 -17.05 -5.24
N HIS A 239 3.30 -17.71 -6.28
CA HIS A 239 4.21 -17.10 -7.24
C HIS A 239 3.69 -17.23 -8.68
N ALA A 240 3.86 -16.13 -9.43
CA ALA A 240 3.45 -15.99 -10.82
C ALA A 240 4.64 -15.94 -11.78
N LEU A 241 5.77 -15.39 -11.33
CA LEU A 241 6.98 -15.24 -12.14
C LEU A 241 7.71 -16.58 -12.22
N GLY A 242 7.93 -17.08 -13.45
CA GLY A 242 8.88 -18.18 -13.69
C GLY A 242 10.32 -17.69 -13.56
N ARG A 243 11.27 -18.63 -13.40
CA ARG A 243 12.69 -18.36 -13.13
C ARG A 243 13.30 -17.35 -14.09
N ALA A 244 13.10 -17.50 -15.38
CA ALA A 244 13.71 -16.63 -16.40
C ALA A 244 13.22 -15.17 -16.28
N LEU A 245 11.92 -14.95 -16.10
CA LEU A 245 11.36 -13.60 -15.99
C LEU A 245 11.74 -12.95 -14.65
N ARG A 246 11.87 -13.75 -13.60
CA ARG A 246 12.35 -13.31 -12.30
C ARG A 246 13.81 -12.85 -12.38
N ALA A 247 14.67 -13.66 -13.02
CA ALA A 247 16.07 -13.31 -13.25
C ALA A 247 16.21 -12.02 -14.09
N GLU A 248 15.45 -11.87 -15.19
CA GLU A 248 15.41 -10.64 -16.00
C GLU A 248 15.07 -9.41 -15.13
N LEU A 249 14.10 -9.53 -14.22
CA LEU A 249 13.70 -8.42 -13.39
C LEU A 249 14.76 -8.06 -12.32
N LEU A 250 15.35 -9.07 -11.69
CA LEU A 250 16.41 -8.87 -10.68
C LEU A 250 17.66 -8.29 -11.31
N GLU A 251 18.08 -8.77 -12.49
CA GLU A 251 19.18 -8.20 -13.25
C GLU A 251 18.92 -6.74 -13.64
N HIS A 252 17.70 -6.43 -14.10
CA HIS A 252 17.31 -5.05 -14.42
C HIS A 252 17.41 -4.10 -13.21
N THR A 253 17.21 -4.60 -12.03
CA THR A 253 17.24 -3.81 -10.76
C THR A 253 18.57 -3.93 -10.01
N ALA A 254 19.53 -4.71 -10.50
CA ALA A 254 20.77 -5.01 -9.77
C ALA A 254 21.57 -3.74 -9.37
N GLY A 255 21.65 -2.75 -10.28
CA GLY A 255 22.31 -1.47 -9.99
C GLY A 255 21.63 -0.69 -8.86
N GLU A 256 20.31 -0.65 -8.83
CA GLU A 256 19.55 -0.01 -7.75
C GLU A 256 19.70 -0.80 -6.43
N GLN A 257 19.72 -2.12 -6.47
CA GLN A 257 19.93 -2.95 -5.28
C GLN A 257 21.35 -2.78 -4.71
N ALA A 258 22.36 -2.70 -5.57
CA ALA A 258 23.75 -2.45 -5.13
C ALA A 258 23.91 -1.07 -4.47
N ARG A 259 23.26 -0.03 -5.02
CA ARG A 259 23.21 1.31 -4.40
C ARG A 259 22.47 1.26 -3.07
N LEU A 260 21.32 0.60 -3.02
CA LEU A 260 20.51 0.45 -1.80
C LEU A 260 21.30 -0.21 -0.67
N ALA A 261 22.05 -1.27 -0.97
CA ALA A 261 22.91 -1.95 -0.01
C ALA A 261 24.05 -1.04 0.50
N ARG A 262 24.72 -0.33 -0.42
CA ARG A 262 25.85 0.53 -0.09
C ARG A 262 25.44 1.78 0.69
N ASP A 263 24.38 2.47 0.24
CA ASP A 263 24.05 3.83 0.68
C ASP A 263 23.00 3.80 1.82
N HIS A 264 22.18 2.74 1.90
CA HIS A 264 21.09 2.62 2.87
C HIS A 264 21.15 1.34 3.72
N GLY A 265 22.15 0.47 3.51
CA GLY A 265 22.36 -0.75 4.29
C GLY A 265 21.26 -1.83 4.13
N VAL A 266 20.43 -1.75 3.10
CA VAL A 266 19.34 -2.71 2.87
C VAL A 266 19.74 -3.75 1.83
N THR A 267 19.68 -5.01 2.24
CA THR A 267 19.87 -6.18 1.37
C THR A 267 18.65 -7.08 1.43
N PHE A 268 18.43 -7.85 0.37
CA PHE A 268 17.36 -8.83 0.29
C PHE A 268 17.91 -10.25 0.31
N ASP A 269 17.13 -11.19 0.83
CA ASP A 269 17.43 -12.62 0.76
C ASP A 269 17.52 -13.08 -0.70
N ASP A 270 18.63 -13.68 -1.10
CA ASP A 270 18.89 -14.17 -2.47
C ASP A 270 18.16 -15.47 -2.81
N THR A 271 17.55 -16.13 -1.80
CA THR A 271 16.81 -17.36 -2.00
C THR A 271 15.64 -17.13 -2.94
N LEU A 272 15.68 -17.74 -4.11
CA LEU A 272 14.58 -17.68 -5.06
C LEU A 272 13.43 -18.58 -4.59
N PRO A 273 12.17 -18.11 -4.72
CA PRO A 273 11.04 -18.99 -4.49
C PRO A 273 11.06 -20.18 -5.45
N ASP A 274 10.49 -21.29 -5.00
CA ASP A 274 10.29 -22.45 -5.86
C ASP A 274 9.56 -22.09 -7.15
N GLU A 275 10.04 -22.61 -8.27
CA GLU A 275 9.40 -22.39 -9.55
C GLU A 275 8.02 -23.03 -9.56
N PRO A 276 6.97 -22.32 -9.97
CA PRO A 276 5.65 -22.88 -10.05
C PRO A 276 5.63 -24.09 -10.99
N ARG A 277 5.20 -25.26 -10.51
CA ARG A 277 5.18 -26.53 -11.29
C ARG A 277 4.28 -26.51 -12.52
N ALA A 278 3.31 -25.61 -12.55
CA ALA A 278 2.40 -25.44 -13.67
C ALA A 278 2.37 -23.97 -14.12
N PRO A 279 2.20 -23.66 -15.41
CA PRO A 279 1.99 -22.29 -15.85
C PRO A 279 0.79 -21.67 -15.15
N LEU A 280 0.79 -20.34 -15.00
CA LEU A 280 -0.43 -19.59 -14.69
C LEU A 280 -1.51 -19.95 -15.69
N LEU A 281 -2.78 -19.91 -15.26
CA LEU A 281 -3.93 -20.18 -16.11
C LEU A 281 -3.70 -19.66 -17.54
N ARG A 282 -3.61 -20.60 -18.50
CA ARG A 282 -3.41 -20.33 -19.93
C ARG A 282 -4.44 -21.07 -20.82
N PRO A 283 -5.75 -21.10 -20.47
CA PRO A 283 -6.74 -21.41 -21.49
C PRO A 283 -6.85 -20.21 -22.44
N ASP A 284 -7.56 -20.39 -23.53
CA ASP A 284 -7.96 -19.24 -24.38
C ASP A 284 -8.49 -18.15 -23.45
N PRO A 285 -7.83 -16.97 -23.42
CA PRO A 285 -8.17 -15.95 -22.45
C PRO A 285 -9.63 -15.52 -22.52
N ASP A 286 -10.19 -15.45 -23.73
CA ASP A 286 -11.54 -14.98 -23.95
C ASP A 286 -12.58 -16.08 -23.58
N ALA A 287 -12.26 -17.35 -23.84
CA ALA A 287 -13.11 -18.47 -23.39
C ALA A 287 -13.14 -18.58 -21.86
N LEU A 288 -11.98 -18.39 -21.18
CA LEU A 288 -11.92 -18.37 -19.74
C LEU A 288 -12.64 -17.16 -19.16
N ALA A 289 -12.45 -15.97 -19.72
CA ALA A 289 -13.14 -14.77 -19.29
C ALA A 289 -14.66 -14.93 -19.40
N ARG A 290 -15.17 -15.46 -20.51
CA ARG A 290 -16.60 -15.77 -20.68
C ARG A 290 -17.10 -16.77 -19.65
N ALA A 291 -16.37 -17.87 -19.42
CA ALA A 291 -16.76 -18.88 -18.44
C ALA A 291 -16.81 -18.30 -17.02
N LEU A 292 -15.81 -17.52 -16.63
CA LEU A 292 -15.75 -16.86 -15.32
C LEU A 292 -16.82 -15.77 -15.17
N ALA A 293 -17.13 -15.02 -16.21
CA ALA A 293 -18.19 -14.02 -16.21
C ALA A 293 -19.57 -14.66 -16.01
N HIS A 294 -19.82 -15.85 -16.56
CA HIS A 294 -21.06 -16.59 -16.30
C HIS A 294 -21.20 -17.00 -14.84
N LEU A 295 -20.10 -17.39 -14.19
CA LEU A 295 -20.09 -17.74 -12.76
C LEU A 295 -20.29 -16.52 -11.86
N SER A 296 -19.94 -15.33 -12.34
CA SER A 296 -19.88 -14.11 -11.56
C SER A 296 -21.05 -13.14 -11.80
N ARG A 297 -21.97 -13.43 -12.73
CA ARG A 297 -23.17 -12.59 -12.91
C ARG A 297 -23.86 -12.44 -11.56
N PRO A 298 -24.08 -11.21 -11.08
CA PRO A 298 -24.85 -11.00 -9.87
C PRO A 298 -26.22 -11.68 -10.06
N ALA A 299 -26.66 -12.41 -9.05
CA ALA A 299 -28.06 -12.83 -9.02
C ALA A 299 -28.92 -11.58 -9.30
N PRO A 300 -29.92 -11.63 -10.17
CA PRO A 300 -30.74 -10.46 -10.46
C PRO A 300 -31.14 -9.88 -9.11
N LEU A 301 -30.81 -8.58 -8.90
CA LEU A 301 -31.11 -7.87 -7.66
C LEU A 301 -32.55 -8.18 -7.29
N ALA A 302 -32.74 -8.88 -6.17
CA ALA A 302 -34.07 -9.08 -5.63
C ALA A 302 -34.69 -7.67 -5.55
N ARG A 303 -35.84 -7.47 -6.22
CA ARG A 303 -36.53 -6.16 -6.25
C ARG A 303 -36.53 -5.61 -4.83
N PRO A 304 -36.16 -4.33 -4.60
CA PRO A 304 -36.20 -3.76 -3.27
C PRO A 304 -37.55 -4.10 -2.63
N ARG A 305 -37.52 -4.76 -1.49
CA ARG A 305 -38.74 -5.07 -0.73
C ARG A 305 -39.50 -3.76 -0.57
N GLU A 306 -40.80 -3.77 -0.81
CA GLU A 306 -41.72 -2.62 -0.78
C GLU A 306 -41.58 -1.73 0.46
N GLY A 307 -40.98 -2.22 1.56
CA GLY A 307 -40.69 -1.44 2.75
C GLY A 307 -39.74 -0.25 2.58
N LEU A 308 -38.84 -0.27 1.59
CA LEU A 308 -37.92 0.86 1.35
C LEU A 308 -38.64 2.00 0.57
N ARG A 309 -39.63 1.66 -0.24
CA ARG A 309 -40.45 2.66 -0.93
C ARG A 309 -41.41 3.38 0.05
N ALA A 310 -41.92 2.69 1.06
CA ALA A 310 -42.76 3.28 2.11
C ALA A 310 -41.95 4.23 2.99
N PHE A 311 -40.70 3.89 3.34
CA PHE A 311 -39.82 4.76 4.13
C PHE A 311 -39.42 6.04 3.38
N LEU A 312 -39.15 5.97 2.08
CA LEU A 312 -38.81 7.15 1.27
C LEU A 312 -40.04 8.02 0.90
N ALA A 313 -41.22 7.44 0.91
CA ALA A 313 -42.46 8.18 0.69
C ALA A 313 -42.96 8.94 1.95
N GLY A 314 -42.62 8.42 3.16
CA GLY A 314 -43.01 9.06 4.43
C GLY A 314 -42.24 10.31 4.80
N GLN A 315 -41.11 10.62 4.13
CA GLN A 315 -40.33 11.85 4.38
C GLN A 315 -40.80 13.08 3.57
N LYS A 316 -41.81 12.96 2.71
CA LYS A 316 -42.35 14.10 1.90
C LYS A 316 -43.62 14.73 2.43
N SER A 317 -44.13 14.29 3.59
CA SER A 317 -45.38 14.82 4.16
C SER A 317 -45.22 15.53 5.51
N GLY A 318 -44.08 16.15 5.73
CA GLY A 318 -43.80 16.90 6.98
C GLY A 318 -43.22 18.28 6.72
N ALA A 319 -43.67 18.99 5.72
CA ALA A 319 -43.36 20.40 5.49
C ALA A 319 -44.60 21.10 4.93
N GLU A 320 -45.52 21.45 5.84
CA GLU A 320 -46.45 22.57 5.76
C GLU A 320 -46.45 23.30 7.10
#